data_86b114d48e0700788720f4335fa0d771
#
_entry.id   86b114d48e0700788720f4335fa0d771
#
_cell.length_a   1.000
_cell.length_b   1.000
_cell.length_c   1.000
_cell.angle_alpha   90.00
_cell.angle_beta   90.00
_cell.angle_gamma   90.00
#
_symmetry.space_group_name_H-M   'P 1'
#
loop_
_entity.id
_entity.type
_entity.pdbx_description
1 polymer ?
#
loop_
_entity_poly.entity_id
_entity_poly.type
_entity_poly.pdbx_seq_one_letter_code
_entity_poly.pdbx_strand_id
1 'polypeptide(L)'
;MGKTTAVTTTVSALCFTVLCGLAQAADLPQALGKGEGRLDIIAWPGYIERGQSDKNYDWVSQFEKQTSCAVNVKTAATSDEMVSLMAKGGYDLVTASGDASLRLIFGKRVQPINTALIPNWKNIDPRLLNGAWYTLDGKTYGTPYQWGPNLLMYNTKTFPTPPDSWAVVFQQQNLPDGKTNQGRVQAYDGPIYIADAALFLKATQPQLGINDPYQLNEEQYQAALKLLRTQHALIHRYWHDTSVQMSDFKNEGVVASSAWPYQANALKGEGQPIGTVFPKEGVTGWADTTMLHADAKHPNCAYLWMNWSLEPKVQGDVAAWFGSVPASPAGCKASTLLGDKGCETNGFNQFDKIAFWKTPQAQGGKFVPYSRWTQDYIAIMGGR
;
A
#
# COMPACT_ATOMS: atom_id res chain seq x y z
N MET A 1 -70.39 53.95 32.95
CA MET A 1 -70.49 52.51 32.98
C MET A 1 -69.74 51.98 31.75
N GLY A 2 -68.47 51.68 31.90
CA GLY A 2 -67.60 51.16 30.84
C GLY A 2 -67.13 49.77 31.25
N LYS A 3 -67.47 48.80 30.44
CA LYS A 3 -67.00 47.40 30.60
C LYS A 3 -65.69 47.20 29.89
N THR A 4 -64.66 46.91 30.65
CA THR A 4 -63.32 46.52 30.15
C THR A 4 -63.31 45.03 29.91
N THR A 5 -63.07 44.59 28.67
CA THR A 5 -62.92 43.21 28.27
C THR A 5 -61.44 42.89 28.27
N ALA A 6 -60.99 41.93 29.13
CA ALA A 6 -59.67 41.43 29.15
C ALA A 6 -59.48 40.33 28.07
N VAL A 7 -58.52 40.49 27.18
CA VAL A 7 -58.10 39.48 26.19
C VAL A 7 -56.93 38.73 26.77
N THR A 8 -57.14 37.42 27.03
CA THR A 8 -56.10 36.49 27.51
C THR A 8 -55.42 35.85 26.30
N THR A 9 -54.18 36.20 26.06
CA THR A 9 -53.36 35.60 24.99
C THR A 9 -52.64 34.37 25.54
N THR A 10 -53.02 33.20 25.08
CA THR A 10 -52.37 31.93 25.43
C THR A 10 -51.19 31.73 24.49
N VAL A 11 -49.98 31.77 25.02
CA VAL A 11 -48.73 31.45 24.28
C VAL A 11 -48.50 29.95 24.40
N SER A 12 -48.73 29.20 23.30
CA SER A 12 -48.36 27.77 23.20
C SER A 12 -46.86 27.68 22.86
N ALA A 13 -46.05 27.21 23.84
CA ALA A 13 -44.66 26.89 23.60
C ALA A 13 -44.56 25.53 22.89
N LEU A 14 -44.21 25.53 21.62
CA LEU A 14 -43.82 24.29 20.91
C LEU A 14 -42.41 23.93 21.37
N CYS A 15 -42.29 22.87 22.19
CA CYS A 15 -41.01 22.21 22.43
C CYS A 15 -40.63 21.39 21.21
N PHE A 16 -39.65 21.89 20.41
CA PHE A 16 -38.95 21.06 19.42
C PHE A 16 -37.96 20.17 20.17
N THR A 17 -38.31 18.91 20.36
CA THR A 17 -37.37 17.85 20.75
C THR A 17 -36.48 17.54 19.55
N VAL A 18 -35.25 18.10 19.52
CA VAL A 18 -34.20 17.66 18.61
C VAL A 18 -33.77 16.28 19.05
N LEU A 19 -34.27 15.24 18.36
CA LEU A 19 -33.67 13.90 18.45
C LEU A 19 -32.29 13.99 17.81
N CYS A 20 -31.23 14.20 18.61
CA CYS A 20 -29.87 13.85 18.24
C CYS A 20 -29.83 12.32 18.08
N GLY A 21 -30.01 11.83 16.86
CA GLY A 21 -29.70 10.46 16.50
C GLY A 21 -28.21 10.24 16.74
N LEU A 22 -27.86 9.63 17.87
CA LEU A 22 -26.55 9.03 18.06
C LEU A 22 -26.44 7.97 16.96
N ALA A 23 -25.60 8.22 15.96
CA ALA A 23 -25.19 7.19 15.03
C ALA A 23 -24.50 6.11 15.86
N GLN A 24 -25.23 5.06 16.19
CA GLN A 24 -24.73 3.88 16.87
C GLN A 24 -23.71 3.26 15.93
N ALA A 25 -22.44 3.19 16.35
CA ALA A 25 -21.46 2.39 15.65
C ALA A 25 -22.05 0.98 15.54
N ALA A 26 -22.22 0.48 14.32
CA ALA A 26 -22.74 -0.86 14.13
C ALA A 26 -21.85 -1.83 14.91
N ASP A 27 -22.46 -2.65 15.75
CA ASP A 27 -21.73 -3.68 16.49
C ASP A 27 -21.06 -4.63 15.48
N LEU A 28 -19.80 -4.98 15.74
CA LEU A 28 -19.08 -5.94 14.92
C LEU A 28 -19.84 -7.27 14.89
N PRO A 29 -19.87 -7.99 13.76
CA PRO A 29 -20.51 -9.30 13.68
C PRO A 29 -19.89 -10.24 14.70
N GLN A 30 -20.73 -11.00 15.42
CA GLN A 30 -20.28 -11.95 16.45
C GLN A 30 -20.19 -13.38 15.91
N ALA A 31 -20.79 -13.66 14.76
CA ALA A 31 -20.75 -14.92 14.06
C ALA A 31 -20.88 -14.70 12.55
N LEU A 32 -20.30 -15.59 11.75
CA LEU A 32 -20.52 -15.59 10.31
C LEU A 32 -21.82 -16.33 9.97
N GLY A 33 -22.58 -15.73 9.06
CA GLY A 33 -23.71 -16.37 8.41
C GLY A 33 -23.26 -17.20 7.18
N LYS A 34 -24.25 -17.63 6.40
CA LYS A 34 -23.98 -18.22 5.08
C LYS A 34 -23.41 -17.14 4.14
N GLY A 35 -22.46 -17.51 3.29
CA GLY A 35 -21.94 -16.62 2.26
C GLY A 35 -23.05 -16.16 1.31
N GLU A 36 -22.98 -14.91 0.88
CA GLU A 36 -23.98 -14.25 0.03
C GLU A 36 -23.87 -14.64 -1.45
N GLY A 37 -22.90 -15.51 -1.79
CA GLY A 37 -22.70 -16.03 -3.14
C GLY A 37 -21.89 -15.14 -4.07
N ARG A 38 -21.45 -13.97 -3.61
CA ARG A 38 -20.66 -13.00 -4.38
C ARG A 38 -19.67 -12.27 -3.50
N LEU A 39 -18.55 -11.84 -4.10
CA LEU A 39 -17.53 -11.04 -3.45
C LEU A 39 -16.89 -10.11 -4.49
N ASP A 40 -16.96 -8.80 -4.27
CA ASP A 40 -16.38 -7.79 -5.14
C ASP A 40 -15.14 -7.18 -4.47
N ILE A 41 -13.95 -7.37 -5.07
CA ILE A 41 -12.67 -6.97 -4.49
C ILE A 41 -11.95 -5.97 -5.40
N ILE A 42 -11.42 -4.87 -4.83
CA ILE A 42 -10.41 -4.03 -5.44
C ILE A 42 -9.03 -4.57 -5.03
N ALA A 43 -8.16 -4.83 -6.00
CA ALA A 43 -6.83 -5.37 -5.74
C ALA A 43 -5.77 -4.81 -6.69
N TRP A 44 -4.51 -4.91 -6.28
CA TRP A 44 -3.38 -4.72 -7.18
C TRP A 44 -3.40 -5.79 -8.28
N PRO A 45 -2.92 -5.47 -9.50
CA PRO A 45 -2.69 -6.49 -10.52
C PRO A 45 -1.79 -7.61 -9.99
N GLY A 46 -2.20 -8.86 -10.19
CA GLY A 46 -1.45 -10.03 -9.72
C GLY A 46 -1.74 -10.47 -8.27
N TYR A 47 -2.59 -9.77 -7.52
CA TYR A 47 -2.90 -10.15 -6.13
C TYR A 47 -4.00 -11.20 -6.00
N ILE A 48 -4.81 -11.37 -7.03
CA ILE A 48 -5.94 -12.30 -7.00
C ILE A 48 -5.99 -13.01 -8.35
N GLU A 49 -5.37 -14.20 -8.39
CA GLU A 49 -5.18 -14.96 -9.61
C GLU A 49 -6.08 -16.21 -9.67
N ARG A 50 -6.55 -16.48 -10.90
CA ARG A 50 -7.46 -17.58 -11.25
C ARG A 50 -6.83 -18.54 -12.27
N GLY A 51 -5.52 -18.59 -12.36
CA GLY A 51 -4.80 -19.44 -13.31
C GLY A 51 -4.97 -19.04 -14.78
N GLN A 52 -5.36 -17.79 -15.07
CA GLN A 52 -5.54 -17.33 -16.45
C GLN A 52 -4.20 -17.05 -17.13
N SER A 53 -3.27 -16.44 -16.42
CA SER A 53 -1.92 -16.15 -16.91
C SER A 53 -1.01 -17.37 -16.83
N ASP A 54 -1.08 -18.10 -15.71
CA ASP A 54 -0.38 -19.36 -15.46
C ASP A 54 -1.25 -20.27 -14.58
N LYS A 55 -1.53 -21.48 -15.07
CA LYS A 55 -2.40 -22.46 -14.42
C LYS A 55 -1.90 -22.91 -13.02
N ASN A 56 -0.63 -22.72 -12.71
CA ASN A 56 -0.06 -23.02 -11.41
C ASN A 56 -0.50 -22.03 -10.33
N TYR A 57 -0.95 -20.85 -10.74
CA TYR A 57 -1.30 -19.74 -9.85
C TYR A 57 -2.80 -19.51 -9.83
N ASP A 58 -3.51 -20.39 -9.12
CA ASP A 58 -4.97 -20.31 -8.92
C ASP A 58 -5.33 -20.56 -7.45
N TRP A 59 -5.62 -19.51 -6.73
CA TRP A 59 -6.15 -19.60 -5.37
C TRP A 59 -7.61 -19.13 -5.27
N VAL A 60 -8.19 -18.66 -6.35
CA VAL A 60 -9.57 -18.20 -6.40
C VAL A 60 -10.55 -19.36 -6.62
N SER A 61 -10.29 -20.23 -7.60
CA SER A 61 -11.25 -21.30 -7.97
C SER A 61 -11.52 -22.25 -6.82
N GLN A 62 -10.52 -22.53 -5.98
CA GLN A 62 -10.71 -23.38 -4.81
C GLN A 62 -11.56 -22.69 -3.73
N PHE A 63 -11.34 -21.39 -3.50
CA PHE A 63 -12.18 -20.60 -2.59
C PHE A 63 -13.64 -20.60 -3.03
N GLU A 64 -13.92 -20.33 -4.29
CA GLU A 64 -15.28 -20.32 -4.85
C GLU A 64 -15.97 -21.66 -4.70
N LYS A 65 -15.23 -22.75 -4.97
CA LYS A 65 -15.76 -24.11 -4.81
C LYS A 65 -16.11 -24.45 -3.37
N GLN A 66 -15.31 -23.99 -2.41
CA GLN A 66 -15.53 -24.28 -0.98
C GLN A 66 -16.60 -23.43 -0.35
N THR A 67 -16.73 -22.17 -0.78
CA THR A 67 -17.58 -21.17 -0.10
C THR A 67 -18.85 -20.83 -0.88
N SER A 68 -18.89 -21.15 -2.17
CA SER A 68 -19.92 -20.68 -3.13
C SER A 68 -19.92 -19.13 -3.26
N CYS A 69 -18.86 -18.44 -2.90
CA CYS A 69 -18.70 -17.00 -3.06
C CYS A 69 -17.94 -16.72 -4.37
N ALA A 70 -18.64 -16.35 -5.44
CA ALA A 70 -18.01 -15.97 -6.71
C ALA A 70 -17.22 -14.67 -6.55
N VAL A 71 -15.94 -14.69 -6.91
CA VAL A 71 -15.01 -13.55 -6.73
C VAL A 71 -14.94 -12.72 -8.00
N ASN A 72 -15.26 -11.44 -7.91
CA ASN A 72 -15.07 -10.44 -8.95
C ASN A 72 -13.96 -9.49 -8.55
N VAL A 73 -13.00 -9.30 -9.44
CA VAL A 73 -11.83 -8.45 -9.16
C VAL A 73 -11.85 -7.22 -10.05
N LYS A 74 -11.74 -6.04 -9.42
CA LYS A 74 -11.39 -4.79 -10.08
C LYS A 74 -9.93 -4.46 -9.73
N THR A 75 -9.05 -4.51 -10.72
CA THR A 75 -7.67 -4.06 -10.53
C THR A 75 -7.57 -2.54 -10.48
N ALA A 76 -6.69 -2.04 -9.62
CA ALA A 76 -6.30 -0.65 -9.53
C ALA A 76 -4.77 -0.54 -9.54
N ALA A 77 -4.24 0.42 -10.29
CA ALA A 77 -2.79 0.58 -10.49
C ALA A 77 -2.13 1.46 -9.42
N THR A 78 -2.91 2.23 -8.66
CA THR A 78 -2.40 3.17 -7.64
C THR A 78 -3.26 3.17 -6.39
N SER A 79 -2.66 3.54 -5.25
CA SER A 79 -3.38 3.80 -3.99
C SER A 79 -4.48 4.85 -4.14
N ASP A 80 -4.26 5.88 -4.94
CA ASP A 80 -5.25 6.95 -5.18
C ASP A 80 -6.46 6.43 -5.95
N GLU A 81 -6.25 5.55 -6.94
CA GLU A 81 -7.35 4.88 -7.64
C GLU A 81 -8.15 4.00 -6.69
N MET A 82 -7.50 3.23 -5.80
CA MET A 82 -8.18 2.41 -4.79
C MET A 82 -9.06 3.26 -3.87
N VAL A 83 -8.54 4.37 -3.34
CA VAL A 83 -9.30 5.30 -2.49
C VAL A 83 -10.51 5.87 -3.25
N SER A 84 -10.33 6.24 -4.53
CA SER A 84 -11.40 6.75 -5.38
C SER A 84 -12.50 5.71 -5.64
N LEU A 85 -12.12 4.47 -5.96
CA LEU A 85 -13.05 3.36 -6.18
C LEU A 85 -13.84 3.02 -4.90
N MET A 86 -13.17 2.96 -3.76
CA MET A 86 -13.82 2.74 -2.46
C MET A 86 -14.78 3.89 -2.09
N ALA A 87 -14.46 5.12 -2.48
CA ALA A 87 -15.37 6.25 -2.28
C ALA A 87 -16.63 6.16 -3.14
N LYS A 88 -16.54 5.58 -4.35
CA LYS A 88 -17.69 5.34 -5.23
C LYS A 88 -18.58 4.20 -4.71
N GLY A 89 -18.01 3.26 -3.95
CA GLY A 89 -18.72 2.09 -3.44
C GLY A 89 -18.94 1.00 -4.49
N GLY A 90 -19.70 -0.03 -4.10
CA GLY A 90 -20.00 -1.19 -4.97
C GLY A 90 -18.97 -2.32 -4.84
N TYR A 91 -18.09 -2.24 -3.86
CA TYR A 91 -17.09 -3.27 -3.54
C TYR A 91 -17.23 -3.69 -2.07
N ASP A 92 -16.79 -4.90 -1.77
CA ASP A 92 -16.79 -5.46 -0.42
C ASP A 92 -15.42 -5.33 0.24
N LEU A 93 -14.35 -5.57 -0.52
CA LEU A 93 -12.98 -5.57 -0.04
C LEU A 93 -12.07 -4.70 -0.91
N VAL A 94 -11.00 -4.22 -0.30
CA VAL A 94 -9.83 -3.62 -0.98
C VAL A 94 -8.55 -4.17 -0.38
N THR A 95 -7.53 -4.47 -1.21
CA THR A 95 -6.16 -4.77 -0.76
C THR A 95 -5.34 -3.49 -0.84
N ALA A 96 -5.31 -2.71 0.24
CA ALA A 96 -4.74 -1.37 0.27
C ALA A 96 -3.34 -1.35 0.90
N SER A 97 -2.43 -0.61 0.28
CA SER A 97 -1.13 -0.30 0.88
C SER A 97 -1.25 0.75 1.99
N GLY A 98 -0.23 0.84 2.84
CA GLY A 98 -0.27 1.66 4.06
C GLY A 98 -0.51 3.15 3.84
N ASP A 99 -0.15 3.68 2.67
CA ASP A 99 -0.43 5.06 2.27
C ASP A 99 -1.91 5.33 1.92
N ALA A 100 -2.67 4.28 1.59
CA ALA A 100 -4.11 4.36 1.35
C ALA A 100 -4.94 4.01 2.60
N SER A 101 -4.47 3.07 3.42
CA SER A 101 -5.26 2.47 4.50
C SER A 101 -5.81 3.49 5.49
N LEU A 102 -4.99 4.41 6.01
CA LEU A 102 -5.46 5.45 6.94
C LEU A 102 -6.41 6.44 6.26
N ARG A 103 -6.23 6.73 4.98
CA ARG A 103 -7.15 7.58 4.20
C ARG A 103 -8.53 6.95 4.10
N LEU A 104 -8.59 5.64 3.90
CA LEU A 104 -9.84 4.86 3.88
C LEU A 104 -10.52 4.85 5.25
N ILE A 105 -9.74 4.67 6.33
CA ILE A 105 -10.25 4.69 7.71
C ILE A 105 -10.81 6.09 8.06
N PHE A 106 -10.03 7.16 7.88
CA PHE A 106 -10.48 8.52 8.17
C PHE A 106 -11.61 8.98 7.26
N GLY A 107 -11.61 8.53 6.01
CA GLY A 107 -12.70 8.76 5.05
C GLY A 107 -13.96 7.94 5.33
N LYS A 108 -13.96 7.07 6.37
CA LYS A 108 -15.06 6.17 6.73
C LYS A 108 -15.50 5.29 5.55
N ARG A 109 -14.55 4.86 4.73
CA ARG A 109 -14.78 3.98 3.58
C ARG A 109 -14.64 2.50 3.95
N VAL A 110 -13.97 2.23 5.06
CA VAL A 110 -13.80 0.89 5.63
C VAL A 110 -14.30 0.86 7.07
N GLN A 111 -14.66 -0.32 7.52
CA GLN A 111 -15.13 -0.56 8.87
C GLN A 111 -14.15 -1.46 9.66
N PRO A 112 -14.16 -1.41 10.99
CA PRO A 112 -13.42 -2.36 11.81
C PRO A 112 -13.88 -3.79 11.55
N ILE A 113 -13.00 -4.75 11.78
CA ILE A 113 -13.28 -6.18 11.66
C ILE A 113 -13.21 -6.89 13.01
N ASN A 114 -13.97 -7.97 13.16
CA ASN A 114 -13.85 -8.90 14.27
C ASN A 114 -12.84 -10.00 13.93
N THR A 115 -11.63 -9.88 14.44
CA THR A 115 -10.54 -10.84 14.17
C THR A 115 -10.82 -12.24 14.73
N ALA A 116 -11.73 -12.39 15.72
CA ALA A 116 -12.14 -13.69 16.24
C ALA A 116 -12.90 -14.54 15.20
N LEU A 117 -13.45 -13.92 14.15
CA LEU A 117 -14.10 -14.60 13.03
C LEU A 117 -13.13 -15.03 11.92
N ILE A 118 -11.83 -14.84 12.11
CA ILE A 118 -10.77 -15.16 11.15
C ILE A 118 -9.81 -16.17 11.81
N PRO A 119 -10.10 -17.47 11.75
CA PRO A 119 -9.27 -18.51 12.43
C PRO A 119 -7.79 -18.47 12.07
N ASN A 120 -7.46 -18.08 10.83
CA ASN A 120 -6.07 -17.95 10.36
C ASN A 120 -5.37 -16.67 10.82
N TRP A 121 -6.04 -15.78 11.55
CA TRP A 121 -5.41 -14.61 12.19
C TRP A 121 -4.18 -14.97 13.01
N LYS A 122 -4.22 -16.13 13.70
CA LYS A 122 -3.11 -16.66 14.49
C LYS A 122 -1.83 -16.98 13.68
N ASN A 123 -1.95 -17.07 12.36
CA ASN A 123 -0.84 -17.37 11.45
C ASN A 123 -0.06 -16.11 11.02
N ILE A 124 -0.57 -14.91 11.34
CA ILE A 124 0.05 -13.64 10.95
C ILE A 124 1.36 -13.46 11.71
N ASP A 125 2.37 -12.99 10.98
CA ASP A 125 3.67 -12.59 11.55
C ASP A 125 3.46 -11.56 12.68
N PRO A 126 3.98 -11.82 13.90
CA PRO A 126 3.84 -10.88 15.00
C PRO A 126 4.32 -9.47 14.69
N ARG A 127 5.29 -9.30 13.79
CA ARG A 127 5.80 -7.99 13.34
C ARG A 127 4.76 -7.15 12.59
N LEU A 128 3.76 -7.79 11.99
CA LEU A 128 2.67 -7.13 11.27
C LEU A 128 1.45 -6.86 12.14
N LEU A 129 1.34 -7.51 13.32
CA LEU A 129 0.20 -7.30 14.20
C LEU A 129 0.15 -5.85 14.72
N ASN A 130 -1.04 -5.30 14.77
CA ASN A 130 -1.29 -3.92 15.21
C ASN A 130 -0.52 -2.85 14.43
N GLY A 131 -0.25 -3.10 13.14
CA GLY A 131 0.41 -2.14 12.26
C GLY A 131 -0.30 -0.78 12.26
N ALA A 132 0.47 0.31 12.44
CA ALA A 132 -0.06 1.67 12.56
C ALA A 132 -0.82 2.14 11.30
N TRP A 133 -0.69 1.46 10.18
CA TRP A 133 -1.38 1.78 8.94
C TRP A 133 -2.80 1.17 8.82
N TYR A 134 -3.16 0.20 9.67
CA TYR A 134 -4.50 -0.41 9.65
C TYR A 134 -5.14 -0.57 11.04
N THR A 135 -4.48 -0.09 12.09
CA THR A 135 -5.01 -0.08 13.46
C THR A 135 -5.17 1.36 13.94
N LEU A 136 -6.37 1.72 14.39
CA LEU A 136 -6.69 3.04 14.89
C LEU A 136 -7.59 2.93 16.13
N ASP A 137 -7.23 3.64 17.21
CA ASP A 137 -8.00 3.67 18.48
C ASP A 137 -8.34 2.27 19.00
N GLY A 138 -7.38 1.34 18.92
CA GLY A 138 -7.53 -0.04 19.38
C GLY A 138 -8.42 -0.92 18.49
N LYS A 139 -8.87 -0.41 17.35
CA LYS A 139 -9.69 -1.14 16.38
C LYS A 139 -8.83 -1.59 15.19
N THR A 140 -9.05 -2.81 14.75
CA THR A 140 -8.41 -3.40 13.56
C THR A 140 -9.33 -3.23 12.35
N TYR A 141 -8.80 -2.71 11.22
CA TYR A 141 -9.58 -2.38 10.02
C TYR A 141 -9.33 -3.30 8.83
N GLY A 142 -8.61 -4.39 9.02
CA GLY A 142 -8.36 -5.37 7.97
C GLY A 142 -7.33 -6.42 8.36
N THR A 143 -7.06 -7.34 7.44
CA THR A 143 -6.08 -8.41 7.60
C THR A 143 -4.80 -8.10 6.82
N PRO A 144 -3.59 -8.15 7.43
CA PRO A 144 -2.35 -8.15 6.67
C PRO A 144 -2.39 -9.21 5.56
N TYR A 145 -1.91 -8.85 4.38
CA TYR A 145 -1.99 -9.74 3.22
C TYR A 145 -0.61 -10.14 2.69
N GLN A 146 0.13 -9.17 2.17
CA GLN A 146 1.50 -9.33 1.67
C GLN A 146 2.31 -8.09 2.03
N TRP A 147 3.64 -8.20 2.06
CA TRP A 147 4.52 -7.07 2.23
C TRP A 147 5.80 -7.22 1.40
N GLY A 148 6.52 -6.13 1.21
CA GLY A 148 7.76 -6.16 0.46
C GLY A 148 8.52 -4.83 0.49
N PRO A 149 9.81 -4.87 0.12
CA PRO A 149 10.65 -3.69 -0.01
C PRO A 149 10.47 -3.01 -1.36
N ASN A 150 10.76 -1.71 -1.41
CA ASN A 150 11.10 -1.00 -2.63
C ASN A 150 12.61 -1.11 -2.82
N LEU A 151 13.05 -2.01 -3.68
CA LEU A 151 14.47 -2.30 -3.89
C LEU A 151 15.12 -1.31 -4.86
N LEU A 152 16.42 -1.11 -4.74
CA LEU A 152 17.20 -0.55 -5.83
C LEU A 152 17.51 -1.65 -6.85
N MET A 153 16.82 -1.59 -8.00
CA MET A 153 17.04 -2.45 -9.15
C MET A 153 18.06 -1.80 -10.09
N TYR A 154 19.01 -2.58 -10.61
CA TYR A 154 20.08 -2.06 -11.46
C TYR A 154 20.47 -3.05 -12.55
N ASN A 155 21.06 -2.54 -13.64
CA ASN A 155 21.61 -3.34 -14.74
C ASN A 155 23.04 -3.79 -14.40
N THR A 156 23.27 -5.11 -14.33
CA THR A 156 24.55 -5.69 -13.93
C THR A 156 25.68 -5.49 -14.96
N LYS A 157 25.34 -5.17 -16.22
CA LYS A 157 26.34 -4.79 -17.24
C LYS A 157 26.86 -3.37 -17.00
N THR A 158 26.01 -2.46 -16.52
CA THR A 158 26.41 -1.09 -16.17
C THR A 158 27.11 -1.06 -14.80
N PHE A 159 26.64 -1.88 -13.86
CA PHE A 159 27.19 -1.96 -12.51
C PHE A 159 27.75 -3.37 -12.25
N PRO A 160 29.00 -3.65 -12.62
CA PRO A 160 29.66 -4.93 -12.30
C PRO A 160 29.76 -5.19 -10.79
N THR A 161 29.90 -4.11 -10.01
CA THR A 161 29.74 -4.11 -8.55
C THR A 161 28.40 -3.48 -8.21
N PRO A 162 27.54 -4.13 -7.39
CA PRO A 162 26.25 -3.58 -6.99
C PRO A 162 26.38 -2.17 -6.40
N PRO A 163 25.54 -1.20 -6.79
CA PRO A 163 25.50 0.11 -6.16
C PRO A 163 25.03 -0.03 -4.71
N ASP A 164 25.69 0.61 -3.75
CA ASP A 164 25.40 0.50 -2.32
C ASP A 164 24.52 1.62 -1.78
N SER A 165 24.11 2.57 -2.64
CA SER A 165 23.43 3.79 -2.25
C SER A 165 22.36 4.22 -3.24
N TRP A 166 21.26 4.79 -2.73
CA TRP A 166 20.25 5.51 -3.53
C TRP A 166 20.82 6.74 -4.25
N ALA A 167 22.05 7.18 -3.94
CA ALA A 167 22.69 8.30 -4.65
C ALA A 167 22.64 8.12 -6.17
N VAL A 168 22.68 6.88 -6.67
CA VAL A 168 22.63 6.58 -8.13
C VAL A 168 21.36 7.08 -8.81
N VAL A 169 20.23 7.18 -8.08
CA VAL A 169 18.95 7.69 -8.61
C VAL A 169 18.65 9.11 -8.13
N PHE A 170 19.26 9.59 -7.03
CA PHE A 170 18.99 10.93 -6.49
C PHE A 170 20.00 12.00 -6.90
N GLN A 171 21.23 11.62 -7.27
CA GLN A 171 22.31 12.56 -7.52
C GLN A 171 22.94 12.34 -8.89
N GLN A 172 23.24 13.43 -9.60
CA GLN A 172 23.95 13.34 -10.87
C GLN A 172 25.37 12.81 -10.66
N GLN A 173 25.72 11.77 -11.40
CA GLN A 173 27.04 11.16 -11.34
C GLN A 173 27.39 10.39 -12.60
N ASN A 174 28.69 10.14 -12.81
CA ASN A 174 29.12 9.19 -13.81
C ASN A 174 29.01 7.77 -13.27
N LEU A 175 28.49 6.88 -14.11
CA LEU A 175 28.32 5.47 -13.81
C LEU A 175 29.58 4.66 -14.16
N PRO A 176 29.71 3.40 -13.70
CA PRO A 176 30.88 2.57 -13.99
C PRO A 176 31.14 2.33 -15.48
N ASP A 177 30.13 2.48 -16.34
CA ASP A 177 30.29 2.42 -17.82
C ASP A 177 30.81 3.71 -18.43
N GLY A 178 31.21 4.71 -17.63
CA GLY A 178 31.75 6.00 -18.05
C GLY A 178 30.70 7.02 -18.51
N LYS A 179 29.40 6.67 -18.50
CA LYS A 179 28.33 7.58 -18.92
C LYS A 179 27.64 8.19 -17.68
N THR A 180 27.02 9.37 -17.88
CA THR A 180 26.18 9.97 -16.85
C THR A 180 24.93 9.12 -16.59
N ASN A 181 24.37 9.22 -15.37
CA ASN A 181 23.07 8.65 -15.04
C ASN A 181 21.87 9.47 -15.57
N GLN A 182 22.10 10.67 -16.11
CA GLN A 182 21.04 11.54 -16.63
C GLN A 182 20.27 10.87 -17.79
N GLY A 183 18.93 10.81 -17.66
CA GLY A 183 18.05 10.14 -18.62
C GLY A 183 18.14 8.60 -18.58
N ARG A 184 18.82 8.03 -17.58
CA ARG A 184 19.03 6.57 -17.45
C ARG A 184 18.55 5.98 -16.14
N VAL A 185 17.88 6.77 -15.32
CA VAL A 185 17.30 6.33 -14.05
C VAL A 185 15.80 6.58 -14.04
N GLN A 186 15.10 5.81 -13.21
CA GLN A 186 13.67 5.94 -13.01
C GLN A 186 13.34 6.01 -11.52
N ALA A 187 12.14 6.49 -11.22
CA ALA A 187 11.58 6.56 -9.88
C ALA A 187 10.09 6.20 -9.91
N TYR A 188 9.54 5.79 -8.76
CA TYR A 188 8.12 5.52 -8.61
C TYR A 188 7.30 6.80 -8.79
N ASP A 189 6.18 6.70 -9.51
CA ASP A 189 5.24 7.79 -9.75
C ASP A 189 4.15 7.81 -8.68
N GLY A 190 4.36 8.59 -7.64
CA GLY A 190 3.38 8.79 -6.59
C GLY A 190 3.87 9.73 -5.49
N PRO A 191 2.98 10.49 -4.85
CA PRO A 191 3.34 11.44 -3.79
C PRO A 191 4.09 10.79 -2.62
N ILE A 192 3.83 9.51 -2.36
CA ILE A 192 4.49 8.74 -1.29
C ILE A 192 6.01 8.63 -1.51
N TYR A 193 6.49 8.78 -2.74
CA TYR A 193 7.91 8.77 -3.09
C TYR A 193 8.71 9.92 -2.44
N ILE A 194 8.05 10.96 -1.92
CA ILE A 194 8.70 11.98 -1.09
C ILE A 194 9.37 11.34 0.14
N ALA A 195 8.80 10.23 0.65
CA ALA A 195 9.39 9.50 1.77
C ALA A 195 10.72 8.82 1.40
N ASP A 196 10.89 8.38 0.15
CA ASP A 196 12.16 7.81 -0.34
C ASP A 196 13.26 8.87 -0.33
N ALA A 197 12.93 10.09 -0.79
CA ALA A 197 13.84 11.24 -0.69
C ALA A 197 14.17 11.58 0.78
N ALA A 198 13.18 11.57 1.66
CA ALA A 198 13.36 11.82 3.09
C ALA A 198 14.22 10.72 3.75
N LEU A 199 14.05 9.45 3.39
CA LEU A 199 14.87 8.34 3.88
C LEU A 199 16.33 8.49 3.44
N PHE A 200 16.57 8.86 2.20
CA PHE A 200 17.92 9.18 1.70
C PHE A 200 18.55 10.34 2.48
N LEU A 201 17.80 11.43 2.70
CA LEU A 201 18.26 12.58 3.47
C LEU A 201 18.50 12.25 4.95
N LYS A 202 17.68 11.39 5.56
CA LYS A 202 17.89 10.91 6.92
C LYS A 202 19.29 10.32 7.12
N ALA A 203 19.78 9.56 6.13
CA ALA A 203 21.10 8.94 6.18
C ALA A 203 22.23 9.88 5.78
N THR A 204 22.01 10.76 4.80
CA THR A 204 23.05 11.60 4.21
C THR A 204 23.15 13.01 4.81
N GLN A 205 22.08 13.48 5.48
CA GLN A 205 22.00 14.78 6.13
C GLN A 205 21.39 14.65 7.55
N PRO A 206 22.08 13.96 8.48
CA PRO A 206 21.54 13.66 9.82
C PRO A 206 21.19 14.91 10.64
N GLN A 207 21.77 16.06 10.30
CA GLN A 207 21.45 17.35 10.95
C GLN A 207 19.99 17.79 10.73
N LEU A 208 19.29 17.26 9.71
CA LEU A 208 17.86 17.51 9.51
C LEU A 208 16.99 16.85 10.59
N GLY A 209 17.52 15.88 11.34
CA GLY A 209 16.80 15.22 12.45
C GLY A 209 15.55 14.44 11.99
N ILE A 210 15.55 13.88 10.76
CA ILE A 210 14.43 13.08 10.24
C ILE A 210 14.39 11.76 11.01
N ASN A 211 13.37 11.57 11.86
CA ASN A 211 13.16 10.32 12.57
C ASN A 211 12.32 9.33 11.75
N ASP A 212 11.24 9.82 11.15
CA ASP A 212 10.28 9.07 10.39
C ASP A 212 10.07 9.73 9.00
N PRO A 213 10.34 9.04 7.88
CA PRO A 213 10.23 9.63 6.55
C PRO A 213 8.79 10.02 6.15
N TYR A 214 7.79 9.58 6.91
CA TYR A 214 6.37 9.94 6.70
C TYR A 214 5.86 11.02 7.66
N GLN A 215 6.69 11.49 8.58
CA GLN A 215 6.36 12.53 9.56
C GLN A 215 7.39 13.67 9.45
N LEU A 216 7.28 14.45 8.40
CA LEU A 216 8.21 15.54 8.08
C LEU A 216 7.64 16.88 8.56
N ASN A 217 8.43 17.64 9.32
CA ASN A 217 8.15 19.04 9.53
C ASN A 217 8.43 19.85 8.25
N GLU A 218 8.11 21.13 8.23
CA GLU A 218 8.23 21.95 7.01
C GLU A 218 9.66 22.00 6.47
N GLU A 219 10.68 22.13 7.32
CA GLU A 219 12.10 22.17 6.90
C GLU A 219 12.53 20.85 6.25
N GLN A 220 12.25 19.73 6.90
CA GLN A 220 12.55 18.38 6.41
C GLN A 220 11.84 18.11 5.10
N TYR A 221 10.58 18.53 5.02
CA TYR A 221 9.74 18.37 3.84
C TYR A 221 10.30 19.17 2.65
N GLN A 222 10.63 20.46 2.85
CA GLN A 222 11.23 21.28 1.79
C GLN A 222 12.58 20.75 1.32
N ALA A 223 13.39 20.16 2.23
CA ALA A 223 14.64 19.51 1.85
C ALA A 223 14.38 18.29 0.92
N ALA A 224 13.36 17.47 1.23
CA ALA A 224 12.97 16.35 0.38
C ALA A 224 12.47 16.82 -1.00
N LEU A 225 11.61 17.84 -1.07
CA LEU A 225 11.14 18.40 -2.33
C LEU A 225 12.28 18.97 -3.17
N LYS A 226 13.26 19.66 -2.52
CA LYS A 226 14.45 20.17 -3.22
C LYS A 226 15.26 19.04 -3.86
N LEU A 227 15.44 17.93 -3.14
CA LEU A 227 16.12 16.74 -3.67
C LEU A 227 15.37 16.17 -4.88
N LEU A 228 14.03 16.03 -4.79
CA LEU A 228 13.22 15.53 -5.90
C LEU A 228 13.25 16.44 -7.13
N ARG A 229 13.25 17.77 -6.96
CA ARG A 229 13.42 18.71 -8.08
C ARG A 229 14.78 18.53 -8.77
N THR A 230 15.84 18.27 -8.01
CA THR A 230 17.16 17.96 -8.57
C THR A 230 17.14 16.62 -9.29
N GLN A 231 16.51 15.60 -8.71
CA GLN A 231 16.37 14.27 -9.30
C GLN A 231 15.56 14.32 -10.61
N HIS A 232 14.55 15.18 -10.70
CA HIS A 232 13.66 15.26 -11.87
C HIS A 232 14.45 15.44 -13.18
N ALA A 233 15.55 16.19 -13.17
CA ALA A 233 16.43 16.37 -14.32
C ALA A 233 17.19 15.10 -14.74
N LEU A 234 17.27 14.08 -13.87
CA LEU A 234 17.95 12.81 -14.12
C LEU A 234 17.00 11.73 -14.63
N ILE A 235 15.71 11.89 -14.37
CA ILE A 235 14.70 10.83 -14.58
C ILE A 235 14.43 10.67 -16.08
N HIS A 236 14.53 9.43 -16.57
CA HIS A 236 14.05 9.05 -17.89
C HIS A 236 12.52 9.11 -17.92
N ARG A 237 11.87 8.43 -16.95
CA ARG A 237 10.42 8.37 -16.77
C ARG A 237 10.11 8.02 -15.31
N TYR A 238 9.01 8.56 -14.79
CA TYR A 238 8.42 8.02 -13.56
C TYR A 238 7.50 6.86 -13.92
N TRP A 239 7.48 5.84 -13.08
CA TRP A 239 6.73 4.61 -13.34
C TRP A 239 5.70 4.33 -12.26
N HIS A 240 4.51 3.94 -12.65
CA HIS A 240 3.47 3.29 -11.83
C HIS A 240 2.99 1.99 -12.49
N ASP A 241 3.27 1.80 -13.78
CA ASP A 241 3.00 0.56 -14.51
C ASP A 241 4.30 -0.26 -14.58
N THR A 242 4.25 -1.48 -14.02
CA THR A 242 5.40 -2.39 -13.97
C THR A 242 5.86 -2.84 -15.35
N SER A 243 4.92 -3.00 -16.30
CA SER A 243 5.23 -3.43 -17.67
C SER A 243 6.01 -2.35 -18.42
N VAL A 244 5.65 -1.08 -18.21
CA VAL A 244 6.36 0.07 -18.78
C VAL A 244 7.77 0.16 -18.22
N GLN A 245 7.94 0.02 -16.89
CA GLN A 245 9.27 0.03 -16.28
C GLN A 245 10.16 -1.10 -16.84
N MET A 246 9.63 -2.32 -16.93
CA MET A 246 10.37 -3.45 -17.47
C MET A 246 10.75 -3.23 -18.93
N SER A 247 9.88 -2.66 -19.75
CA SER A 247 10.18 -2.28 -21.13
C SER A 247 11.31 -1.25 -21.22
N ASP A 248 11.31 -0.24 -20.37
CA ASP A 248 12.34 0.80 -20.35
C ASP A 248 13.72 0.23 -19.99
N PHE A 249 13.79 -0.72 -19.05
CA PHE A 249 15.04 -1.44 -18.74
C PHE A 249 15.55 -2.28 -19.93
N LYS A 250 14.64 -2.87 -20.69
CA LYS A 250 14.99 -3.69 -21.87
C LYS A 250 15.42 -2.84 -23.08
N ASN A 251 14.74 -1.73 -23.32
CA ASN A 251 14.73 -1.08 -24.64
C ASN A 251 15.20 0.38 -24.63
N GLU A 252 15.06 1.10 -23.48
CA GLU A 252 15.27 2.56 -23.43
C GLU A 252 16.55 2.96 -22.68
N GLY A 253 17.40 1.98 -22.32
CA GLY A 253 18.69 2.23 -21.71
C GLY A 253 18.66 2.66 -20.25
N VAL A 254 17.54 2.43 -19.56
CA VAL A 254 17.41 2.62 -18.11
C VAL A 254 18.30 1.59 -17.39
N VAL A 255 19.06 2.05 -16.40
CA VAL A 255 20.05 1.22 -15.72
C VAL A 255 19.90 1.16 -14.20
N ALA A 256 19.12 2.04 -13.59
CA ALA A 256 18.79 1.98 -12.15
C ALA A 256 17.42 2.59 -11.86
N SER A 257 16.70 2.02 -10.90
CA SER A 257 15.37 2.47 -10.47
C SER A 257 14.99 1.91 -9.10
N SER A 258 14.12 2.60 -8.38
CA SER A 258 13.30 1.92 -7.37
C SER A 258 12.39 0.90 -8.07
N ALA A 259 12.22 -0.27 -7.51
CA ALA A 259 11.38 -1.32 -8.08
C ALA A 259 10.82 -2.24 -6.98
N TRP A 260 9.72 -2.89 -7.26
CA TRP A 260 9.28 -4.02 -6.45
C TRP A 260 10.06 -5.29 -6.83
N PRO A 261 10.13 -6.30 -5.98
CA PRO A 261 10.75 -7.59 -6.32
C PRO A 261 10.15 -8.22 -7.59
N TYR A 262 8.86 -8.00 -7.86
CA TYR A 262 8.13 -8.48 -9.04
C TYR A 262 8.86 -8.16 -10.34
N GLN A 263 9.17 -6.89 -10.63
CA GLN A 263 9.82 -6.50 -11.88
C GLN A 263 11.22 -7.12 -12.00
N ALA A 264 11.96 -7.13 -10.89
CA ALA A 264 13.29 -7.70 -10.87
C ALA A 264 13.28 -9.21 -11.15
N ASN A 265 12.33 -9.94 -10.56
CA ASN A 265 12.19 -11.38 -10.77
C ASN A 265 11.74 -11.70 -12.20
N ALA A 266 10.75 -10.94 -12.73
CA ALA A 266 10.28 -11.09 -14.10
C ALA A 266 11.42 -10.85 -15.12
N LEU A 267 12.15 -9.75 -15.00
CA LEU A 267 13.27 -9.43 -15.88
C LEU A 267 14.41 -10.46 -15.79
N LYS A 268 14.72 -10.96 -14.59
CA LYS A 268 15.71 -12.05 -14.42
C LYS A 268 15.23 -13.34 -15.08
N GLY A 269 13.94 -13.67 -14.94
CA GLY A 269 13.32 -14.82 -15.59
C GLY A 269 13.40 -14.76 -17.12
N GLU A 270 13.34 -13.55 -17.70
CA GLU A 270 13.58 -13.28 -19.13
C GLU A 270 15.06 -13.25 -19.52
N GLY A 271 16.00 -13.54 -18.61
CA GLY A 271 17.43 -13.52 -18.86
C GLY A 271 18.05 -12.12 -18.94
N GLN A 272 17.34 -11.09 -18.48
CA GLN A 272 17.88 -9.73 -18.46
C GLN A 272 18.97 -9.57 -17.37
N PRO A 273 20.00 -8.73 -17.63
CA PRO A 273 21.10 -8.53 -16.69
C PRO A 273 20.71 -7.62 -15.52
N ILE A 274 19.86 -8.12 -14.62
CA ILE A 274 19.29 -7.37 -13.51
C ILE A 274 19.82 -7.85 -12.16
N GLY A 275 20.23 -6.91 -11.33
CA GLY A 275 20.53 -7.08 -9.92
C GLY A 275 19.58 -6.26 -9.04
N THR A 276 19.49 -6.62 -7.79
CA THR A 276 18.76 -5.86 -6.76
C THR A 276 19.60 -5.76 -5.50
N VAL A 277 19.45 -4.66 -4.78
CA VAL A 277 20.18 -4.42 -3.54
C VAL A 277 19.32 -3.64 -2.54
N PHE A 278 19.60 -3.86 -1.25
CA PHE A 278 19.18 -2.96 -0.17
C PHE A 278 20.27 -1.91 0.03
N PRO A 279 20.07 -0.65 -0.38
CA PRO A 279 21.05 0.40 -0.14
C PRO A 279 21.30 0.64 1.34
N LYS A 280 22.47 1.18 1.65
CA LYS A 280 22.91 1.45 3.04
C LYS A 280 22.00 2.43 3.80
N GLU A 281 21.26 3.27 3.09
CA GLU A 281 20.30 4.19 3.65
C GLU A 281 19.00 3.50 4.10
N GLY A 282 18.83 2.21 3.79
CA GLY A 282 17.59 1.48 3.94
C GLY A 282 16.67 1.64 2.74
N VAL A 283 15.46 1.12 2.86
CA VAL A 283 14.43 1.17 1.81
C VAL A 283 13.09 1.56 2.39
N THR A 284 12.23 2.17 1.60
CA THR A 284 10.80 2.17 1.86
C THR A 284 10.21 0.83 1.46
N GLY A 285 8.99 0.55 1.85
CA GLY A 285 8.30 -0.67 1.46
C GLY A 285 6.82 -0.58 1.77
N TRP A 286 6.12 -1.59 1.36
CA TRP A 286 4.66 -1.66 1.48
C TRP A 286 4.28 -2.88 2.30
N ALA A 287 3.20 -2.73 3.08
CA ALA A 287 2.53 -3.80 3.79
C ALA A 287 1.04 -3.66 3.55
N ASP A 288 0.51 -4.54 2.72
CA ASP A 288 -0.84 -4.43 2.24
C ASP A 288 -1.83 -5.12 3.15
N THR A 289 -3.00 -4.53 3.24
CA THR A 289 -4.07 -4.95 4.14
C THR A 289 -5.35 -5.15 3.36
N THR A 290 -5.98 -6.31 3.51
CA THR A 290 -7.33 -6.55 3.00
C THR A 290 -8.34 -5.94 3.96
N MET A 291 -9.04 -4.89 3.51
CA MET A 291 -9.93 -4.06 4.33
C MET A 291 -11.37 -4.20 3.88
N LEU A 292 -12.31 -4.26 4.86
CA LEU A 292 -13.74 -4.40 4.63
C LEU A 292 -14.39 -3.04 4.38
N HIS A 293 -15.12 -2.89 3.26
CA HIS A 293 -15.86 -1.66 2.95
C HIS A 293 -16.92 -1.37 4.03
N ALA A 294 -17.13 -0.08 4.34
CA ALA A 294 -18.11 0.32 5.36
C ALA A 294 -19.54 -0.13 5.04
N ASP A 295 -19.90 -0.19 3.75
CA ASP A 295 -21.21 -0.60 3.24
C ASP A 295 -21.15 -1.91 2.45
N ALA A 296 -20.22 -2.83 2.80
CA ALA A 296 -20.07 -4.13 2.14
C ALA A 296 -21.43 -4.86 2.05
N LYS A 297 -21.75 -5.37 0.86
CA LYS A 297 -23.02 -6.10 0.61
C LYS A 297 -22.87 -7.59 0.87
N HIS A 298 -21.64 -8.10 0.87
CA HIS A 298 -21.33 -9.51 1.03
C HIS A 298 -20.32 -9.73 2.17
N PRO A 299 -20.65 -9.28 3.42
CA PRO A 299 -19.71 -9.32 4.53
C PRO A 299 -19.30 -10.74 4.94
N ASN A 300 -20.18 -11.75 4.82
CA ASN A 300 -19.79 -13.12 5.15
C ASN A 300 -18.79 -13.66 4.13
N CYS A 301 -19.01 -13.47 2.83
CA CYS A 301 -18.02 -13.82 1.80
C CYS A 301 -16.70 -13.05 1.99
N ALA A 302 -16.75 -11.79 2.42
CA ALA A 302 -15.56 -10.99 2.70
C ALA A 302 -14.74 -11.58 3.88
N TYR A 303 -15.36 -11.95 4.98
CA TYR A 303 -14.69 -12.62 6.10
C TYR A 303 -14.12 -13.99 5.72
N LEU A 304 -14.87 -14.78 4.94
CA LEU A 304 -14.39 -16.05 4.41
C LEU A 304 -13.13 -15.85 3.55
N TRP A 305 -13.12 -14.81 2.70
CA TRP A 305 -11.95 -14.45 1.91
C TRP A 305 -10.78 -13.99 2.77
N MET A 306 -11.00 -13.12 3.75
CA MET A 306 -9.95 -12.68 4.68
C MET A 306 -9.31 -13.87 5.40
N ASN A 307 -10.10 -14.87 5.80
CA ASN A 307 -9.58 -16.10 6.40
C ASN A 307 -8.82 -16.96 5.37
N TRP A 308 -9.40 -17.17 4.17
CA TRP A 308 -8.81 -17.93 3.09
C TRP A 308 -7.48 -17.36 2.62
N SER A 309 -7.42 -16.05 2.46
CA SER A 309 -6.22 -15.34 2.01
C SER A 309 -5.05 -15.43 3.00
N LEU A 310 -5.28 -15.85 4.24
CA LEU A 310 -4.27 -16.13 5.26
C LEU A 310 -3.87 -17.62 5.34
N GLU A 311 -4.44 -18.49 4.51
CA GLU A 311 -3.98 -19.88 4.42
C GLU A 311 -2.52 -19.92 3.96
N PRO A 312 -1.65 -20.71 4.64
CA PRO A 312 -0.22 -20.72 4.33
C PRO A 312 0.09 -20.99 2.86
N LYS A 313 -0.62 -21.94 2.23
CA LYS A 313 -0.40 -22.23 0.80
C LYS A 313 -0.78 -21.03 -0.09
N VAL A 314 -1.93 -20.40 0.17
CA VAL A 314 -2.38 -19.21 -0.59
C VAL A 314 -1.38 -18.08 -0.43
N GLN A 315 -0.94 -17.80 0.80
CA GLN A 315 0.07 -16.78 1.11
C GLN A 315 1.38 -17.02 0.35
N GLY A 316 1.84 -18.25 0.33
CA GLY A 316 3.06 -18.62 -0.38
C GLY A 316 2.93 -18.57 -1.90
N ASP A 317 1.79 -18.97 -2.45
CA ASP A 317 1.53 -18.91 -3.89
C ASP A 317 1.46 -17.43 -4.38
N VAL A 318 0.80 -16.56 -3.61
CA VAL A 318 0.80 -15.11 -3.90
C VAL A 318 2.22 -14.54 -3.85
N ALA A 319 3.00 -14.90 -2.82
CA ALA A 319 4.38 -14.46 -2.68
C ALA A 319 5.27 -14.93 -3.83
N ALA A 320 5.07 -16.16 -4.31
CA ALA A 320 5.78 -16.71 -5.47
C ALA A 320 5.45 -15.96 -6.75
N TRP A 321 4.18 -15.64 -6.96
CA TRP A 321 3.72 -14.93 -8.13
C TRP A 321 4.15 -13.46 -8.15
N PHE A 322 3.93 -12.77 -7.05
CA PHE A 322 4.13 -11.33 -6.95
C PHE A 322 5.56 -10.92 -6.56
N GLY A 323 6.38 -11.85 -6.06
CA GLY A 323 7.69 -11.51 -5.51
C GLY A 323 7.60 -10.80 -4.16
N SER A 324 6.53 -11.02 -3.40
CA SER A 324 6.29 -10.45 -2.09
C SER A 324 6.73 -11.37 -0.95
N VAL A 325 6.56 -10.90 0.27
CA VAL A 325 6.71 -11.71 1.48
C VAL A 325 5.31 -11.96 2.05
N PRO A 326 4.96 -13.21 2.39
CA PRO A 326 3.66 -13.53 2.95
C PRO A 326 3.48 -12.93 4.34
N ALA A 327 2.27 -12.47 4.66
CA ALA A 327 1.92 -12.04 6.02
C ALA A 327 1.90 -13.21 7.01
N SER A 328 1.72 -14.44 6.52
CA SER A 328 1.88 -15.67 7.30
C SER A 328 3.23 -16.31 7.01
N PRO A 329 4.19 -16.32 7.96
CA PRO A 329 5.51 -16.92 7.74
C PRO A 329 5.47 -18.40 7.36
N ALA A 330 4.40 -19.12 7.73
CA ALA A 330 4.19 -20.49 7.30
C ALA A 330 4.07 -20.63 5.78
N GLY A 331 3.65 -19.56 5.07
CA GLY A 331 3.59 -19.48 3.61
C GLY A 331 4.95 -19.69 2.94
N CYS A 332 6.04 -19.29 3.61
CA CYS A 332 7.40 -19.47 3.09
C CYS A 332 7.78 -20.95 2.85
N LYS A 333 7.10 -21.90 3.51
CA LYS A 333 7.33 -23.35 3.38
C LYS A 333 6.16 -24.12 2.77
N ALA A 334 4.99 -23.48 2.69
CA ALA A 334 3.77 -24.16 2.25
C ALA A 334 3.59 -24.15 0.72
N SER A 335 4.27 -23.26 0.00
CA SER A 335 4.21 -23.18 -1.45
C SER A 335 5.48 -23.73 -2.09
N THR A 336 5.33 -24.74 -2.94
CA THR A 336 6.44 -25.27 -3.75
C THR A 336 6.84 -24.30 -4.87
N LEU A 337 5.95 -23.38 -5.26
CA LEU A 337 6.19 -22.37 -6.29
C LEU A 337 7.16 -21.28 -5.80
N LEU A 338 7.13 -20.98 -4.50
CA LEU A 338 8.01 -19.98 -3.89
C LEU A 338 9.45 -20.48 -3.75
N GLY A 339 9.62 -21.80 -3.61
CA GLY A 339 10.91 -22.44 -3.38
C GLY A 339 11.48 -22.16 -1.97
N ASP A 340 12.52 -22.88 -1.61
CA ASP A 340 13.09 -22.90 -0.25
C ASP A 340 13.63 -21.52 0.21
N LYS A 341 14.08 -20.68 -0.72
CA LYS A 341 14.69 -19.38 -0.45
C LYS A 341 13.85 -18.18 -0.92
N GLY A 342 12.63 -18.42 -1.41
CA GLY A 342 11.82 -17.35 -1.99
C GLY A 342 11.55 -16.22 -1.01
N CYS A 343 11.16 -16.51 0.21
CA CYS A 343 10.94 -15.49 1.23
C CYS A 343 12.21 -14.67 1.56
N GLU A 344 13.36 -15.31 1.66
CA GLU A 344 14.63 -14.61 1.91
C GLU A 344 14.98 -13.70 0.74
N THR A 345 14.83 -14.21 -0.49
CA THR A 345 15.06 -13.44 -1.72
C THR A 345 14.14 -12.22 -1.79
N ASN A 346 12.89 -12.36 -1.37
CA ASN A 346 11.89 -11.29 -1.38
C ASN A 346 12.01 -10.31 -0.20
N GLY A 347 12.94 -10.55 0.76
CA GLY A 347 13.26 -9.59 1.82
C GLY A 347 12.78 -9.96 3.22
N PHE A 348 12.31 -11.19 3.49
CA PHE A 348 11.79 -11.61 4.79
C PHE A 348 12.72 -11.26 5.97
N ASN A 349 14.04 -11.44 5.81
CA ASN A 349 15.05 -11.18 6.83
C ASN A 349 15.47 -9.68 6.91
N GLN A 350 14.87 -8.81 6.10
CA GLN A 350 15.22 -7.39 6.05
C GLN A 350 14.14 -6.46 6.62
N PHE A 351 13.14 -7.02 7.32
CA PHE A 351 11.97 -6.29 7.84
C PHE A 351 12.34 -5.00 8.56
N ASP A 352 13.34 -5.04 9.45
CA ASP A 352 13.77 -3.89 10.24
C ASP A 352 14.47 -2.78 9.44
N LYS A 353 14.86 -3.08 8.18
CA LYS A 353 15.46 -2.10 7.25
C LYS A 353 14.43 -1.41 6.36
N ILE A 354 13.16 -1.75 6.51
CA ILE A 354 12.07 -1.25 5.68
C ILE A 354 11.28 -0.19 6.45
N ALA A 355 11.22 1.01 5.89
CA ALA A 355 10.29 2.04 6.32
C ALA A 355 8.95 1.82 5.61
N PHE A 356 8.00 1.14 6.26
CA PHE A 356 6.72 0.80 5.64
C PHE A 356 5.86 2.03 5.35
N TRP A 357 5.25 2.07 4.19
CA TRP A 357 4.35 3.12 3.75
C TRP A 357 3.21 3.35 4.75
N LYS A 358 2.98 4.59 5.08
CA LYS A 358 1.84 5.06 5.85
C LYS A 358 1.47 6.47 5.42
N THR A 359 0.21 6.81 5.52
CA THR A 359 -0.28 8.14 5.16
C THR A 359 0.31 9.21 6.08
N PRO A 360 1.05 10.21 5.57
CA PRO A 360 1.48 11.36 6.34
C PRO A 360 0.32 12.12 6.99
N GLN A 361 0.40 12.38 8.30
CA GLN A 361 -0.64 13.00 9.11
C GLN A 361 -0.15 14.33 9.68
N ALA A 362 -1.00 15.37 9.70
CA ALA A 362 -0.65 16.69 10.22
C ALA A 362 -0.32 16.71 11.72
N GLN A 363 -0.92 15.82 12.51
CA GLN A 363 -0.74 15.74 13.97
C GLN A 363 -0.75 17.11 14.67
N GLY A 364 -1.85 17.86 14.52
CA GLY A 364 -1.99 19.18 15.09
C GLY A 364 -1.11 20.26 14.43
N GLY A 365 -0.72 20.06 13.18
CA GLY A 365 0.12 21.01 12.42
C GLY A 365 1.62 20.81 12.59
N LYS A 366 2.04 19.78 13.34
CA LYS A 366 3.47 19.48 13.57
C LYS A 366 4.16 18.96 12.29
N PHE A 367 3.43 18.23 11.47
CA PHE A 367 3.95 17.62 10.25
C PHE A 367 3.13 18.01 9.03
N VAL A 368 3.73 17.91 7.86
CA VAL A 368 3.10 18.23 6.57
C VAL A 368 2.15 17.09 6.17
N PRO A 369 0.84 17.37 5.94
CA PRO A 369 -0.15 16.35 5.63
C PRO A 369 -0.04 15.85 4.19
N TYR A 370 -0.57 14.64 3.92
CA TYR A 370 -0.51 13.99 2.61
C TYR A 370 -1.14 14.83 1.48
N SER A 371 -2.14 15.65 1.76
CA SER A 371 -2.73 16.56 0.77
C SER A 371 -1.71 17.57 0.20
N ARG A 372 -0.78 18.06 1.03
CA ARG A 372 0.35 18.88 0.59
C ARG A 372 1.34 18.04 -0.23
N TRP A 373 1.63 16.82 0.18
CA TRP A 373 2.49 15.90 -0.57
C TRP A 373 1.97 15.70 -1.99
N THR A 374 0.67 15.46 -2.14
CA THR A 374 0.04 15.30 -3.45
C THR A 374 0.18 16.55 -4.31
N GLN A 375 -0.10 17.74 -3.78
CA GLN A 375 -0.01 18.99 -4.51
C GLN A 375 1.41 19.30 -4.98
N ASP A 376 2.38 19.21 -4.07
CA ASP A 376 3.77 19.57 -4.36
C ASP A 376 4.45 18.51 -5.25
N TYR A 377 4.09 17.22 -5.11
CA TYR A 377 4.56 16.17 -6.01
C TYR A 377 4.08 16.42 -7.46
N ILE A 378 2.79 16.71 -7.66
CA ILE A 378 2.25 17.05 -8.99
C ILE A 378 2.98 18.28 -9.58
N ALA A 379 3.32 19.27 -8.75
CA ALA A 379 4.06 20.43 -9.22
C ALA A 379 5.47 20.04 -9.70
N ILE A 380 6.17 19.16 -8.99
CA ILE A 380 7.50 18.65 -9.41
C ILE A 380 7.38 17.87 -10.72
N MET A 381 6.38 16.99 -10.84
CA MET A 381 6.13 16.22 -12.07
C MET A 381 5.81 17.13 -13.27
N GLY A 382 5.17 18.28 -13.03
CA GLY A 382 4.94 19.32 -14.02
C GLY A 382 6.12 20.27 -14.27
N GLY A 383 7.31 19.98 -13.70
CA GLY A 383 8.53 20.78 -13.89
C GLY A 383 8.58 22.08 -13.09
N ARG A 384 7.90 22.17 -11.93
CA ARG A 384 7.82 23.39 -11.08
C ARG A 384 8.53 23.24 -9.74
#